data_9b2e2854f87b6437c69fe56bc3c89ba6
#
_entry.id   9b2e2854f87b6437c69fe56bc3c89ba6
#
_cell.length_a   1.000
_cell.length_b   1.000
_cell.length_c   1.000
_cell.angle_alpha   90.00
_cell.angle_beta   90.00
_cell.angle_gamma   90.00
#
_symmetry.space_group_name_H-M   'P 1'
#
loop_
_entity.id
_entity.type
_entity.pdbx_description
1 polymer ?
#
loop_
_entity_poly.entity_id
_entity_poly.type
_entity_poly.pdbx_seq_one_letter_code
_entity_poly.pdbx_strand_id
1 'polypeptide(L)'
;VRQGMSFTDAHSPSAVCTPSRYGLMTGRYSWRSRLQEWVLAAYEPPLIAAKRPTMPGFLQQQGYRTLCIGKWHLGWEWPGPQPSRMTEPPNDQKKLTWDFTQPIRSGPTTRGFDYYFGPDVPNFSPFTFIENDRVVVQPTDRYKVDASQGVVLPRGFEGSPSAPGWKFDEILPELTRRAVRQIHDI
;
A
#
# COMPACT_ATOMS: atom_id res chain seq x y z
N VAL A 1 24.47 -16.24 -1.93
CA VAL A 1 24.15 -17.09 -0.75
C VAL A 1 25.36 -17.34 0.15
N ARG A 2 26.59 -16.98 -0.24
CA ARG A 2 27.80 -17.21 0.59
C ARG A 2 27.79 -16.45 1.92
N GLN A 3 27.05 -15.35 2.05
CA GLN A 3 26.98 -14.49 3.23
C GLN A 3 25.56 -14.40 3.81
N GLY A 4 24.66 -15.24 3.37
CA GLY A 4 23.26 -15.22 3.76
C GLY A 4 22.80 -16.53 4.39
N MET A 5 21.53 -16.56 4.76
CA MET A 5 20.84 -17.73 5.31
C MET A 5 19.82 -18.24 4.29
N SER A 6 19.76 -19.56 4.12
CA SER A 6 18.73 -20.23 3.32
C SER A 6 17.78 -20.99 4.25
N PHE A 7 16.50 -20.74 4.11
CA PHE A 7 15.47 -21.42 4.89
C PHE A 7 14.90 -22.57 4.05
N THR A 8 14.89 -23.79 4.61
CA THR A 8 14.35 -24.98 3.95
C THR A 8 12.87 -25.19 4.22
N ASP A 9 12.33 -24.50 5.22
CA ASP A 9 10.92 -24.56 5.62
C ASP A 9 10.45 -23.19 6.12
N ALA A 10 9.99 -22.36 5.18
CA ALA A 10 9.53 -21.00 5.46
C ALA A 10 8.06 -20.84 5.05
N HIS A 11 7.24 -20.34 5.98
CA HIS A 11 5.80 -20.19 5.79
C HIS A 11 5.35 -18.73 5.89
N SER A 12 4.47 -18.32 4.98
CA SER A 12 3.75 -17.07 5.14
C SER A 12 2.68 -17.21 6.24
N PRO A 13 2.45 -16.17 7.06
CA PRO A 13 1.41 -16.22 8.10
C PRO A 13 -0.02 -16.25 7.55
N SER A 14 -0.22 -16.03 6.25
CA SER A 14 -1.51 -16.11 5.57
C SER A 14 -1.33 -16.30 4.06
N ALA A 15 -2.38 -16.77 3.40
CA ALA A 15 -2.44 -16.90 1.93
C ALA A 15 -2.85 -15.60 1.22
N VAL A 16 -3.24 -14.54 1.95
CA VAL A 16 -3.70 -13.28 1.37
C VAL A 16 -2.89 -12.07 1.86
N CYS A 17 -2.98 -10.97 1.10
CA CYS A 17 -2.04 -9.84 1.17
C CYS A 17 -1.96 -9.11 2.51
N THR A 18 -3.02 -8.47 3.01
CA THR A 18 -2.96 -7.68 4.25
C THR A 18 -2.50 -8.51 5.46
N PRO A 19 -3.06 -9.71 5.74
CA PRO A 19 -2.59 -10.53 6.85
C PRO A 19 -1.12 -10.94 6.74
N SER A 20 -0.67 -11.34 5.54
CA SER A 20 0.73 -11.70 5.32
C SER A 20 1.68 -10.53 5.53
N ARG A 21 1.31 -9.34 5.00
CA ARG A 21 2.08 -8.09 5.17
C ARG A 21 2.13 -7.67 6.62
N TYR A 22 1.01 -7.76 7.34
CA TYR A 22 0.95 -7.45 8.77
C TYR A 22 1.88 -8.38 9.56
N GLY A 23 1.85 -9.68 9.27
CA GLY A 23 2.72 -10.66 9.92
C GLY A 23 4.20 -10.40 9.65
N LEU A 24 4.57 -10.13 8.38
CA LEU A 24 5.95 -9.80 8.01
C LEU A 24 6.44 -8.53 8.73
N MET A 25 5.61 -7.50 8.78
CA MET A 25 5.97 -6.22 9.40
C MET A 25 6.08 -6.26 10.92
N THR A 26 5.27 -7.09 11.58
CA THR A 26 5.08 -7.00 13.05
C THR A 26 5.45 -8.26 13.82
N GLY A 27 5.72 -9.37 13.14
CA GLY A 27 5.92 -10.68 13.77
C GLY A 27 4.65 -11.24 14.43
N ARG A 28 3.46 -10.74 14.10
CA ARG A 28 2.19 -11.15 14.71
C ARG A 28 1.15 -11.53 13.66
N TYR A 29 0.30 -12.48 14.00
CA TYR A 29 -0.86 -12.79 13.17
C TYR A 29 -1.87 -11.64 13.14
N SER A 30 -2.47 -11.38 11.98
CA SER A 30 -3.42 -10.27 11.77
C SER A 30 -4.70 -10.38 12.60
N TRP A 31 -5.16 -11.59 12.86
CA TRP A 31 -6.34 -11.85 13.71
C TRP A 31 -6.16 -11.40 15.17
N ARG A 32 -4.93 -11.06 15.59
CA ARG A 32 -4.64 -10.40 16.88
C ARG A 32 -4.79 -8.87 16.81
N SER A 33 -5.22 -8.35 15.68
CA SER A 33 -5.56 -6.94 15.45
C SER A 33 -7.07 -6.78 15.21
N ARG A 34 -7.51 -5.61 14.74
CA ARG A 34 -8.91 -5.42 14.31
C ARG A 34 -9.28 -6.21 13.05
N LEU A 35 -8.30 -6.67 12.28
CA LEU A 35 -8.53 -7.47 11.07
C LEU A 35 -8.64 -8.95 11.40
N GLN A 36 -9.86 -9.42 11.68
CA GLN A 36 -10.11 -10.80 12.05
C GLN A 36 -10.16 -11.73 10.82
N GLU A 37 -10.57 -11.21 9.68
CA GLU A 37 -10.74 -11.94 8.42
C GLU A 37 -10.50 -11.00 7.23
N TRP A 38 -10.28 -11.57 6.03
CA TRP A 38 -10.09 -10.88 4.77
C TRP A 38 -8.89 -9.93 4.73
N VAL A 39 -9.00 -8.88 3.94
CA VAL A 39 -8.00 -7.83 3.71
C VAL A 39 -8.61 -6.47 3.97
N LEU A 40 -7.78 -5.44 4.14
CA LEU A 40 -8.27 -4.07 4.18
C LEU A 40 -8.89 -3.67 2.84
N ALA A 41 -9.97 -2.92 2.88
CA ALA A 41 -10.52 -2.24 1.72
C ALA A 41 -9.71 -0.97 1.40
N ALA A 42 -10.02 -0.34 0.26
CA ALA A 42 -9.46 0.95 -0.07
C ALA A 42 -9.82 2.02 0.98
N TYR A 43 -8.90 2.90 1.24
CA TYR A 43 -9.06 4.02 2.19
C TYR A 43 -9.23 3.64 3.66
N GLU A 44 -9.12 2.38 4.02
CA GLU A 44 -9.18 1.99 5.43
C GLU A 44 -8.01 2.55 6.24
N PRO A 45 -8.28 2.86 7.54
CA PRO A 45 -7.26 3.39 8.43
C PRO A 45 -6.13 2.37 8.68
N PRO A 46 -4.96 2.85 9.18
CA PRO A 46 -3.79 2.00 9.45
C PRO A 46 -4.12 0.81 10.34
N LEU A 47 -3.68 -0.38 9.93
CA LEU A 47 -3.82 -1.61 10.71
C LEU A 47 -2.74 -1.74 11.79
N ILE A 48 -1.53 -1.27 11.49
CA ILE A 48 -0.41 -1.30 12.42
C ILE A 48 -0.55 -0.11 13.37
N ALA A 49 -0.75 -0.39 14.64
CA ALA A 49 -0.83 0.64 15.69
C ALA A 49 0.48 1.48 15.72
N ALA A 50 0.37 2.79 16.00
CA ALA A 50 1.48 3.73 15.92
C ALA A 50 2.71 3.31 16.77
N LYS A 51 2.47 2.74 17.95
CA LYS A 51 3.53 2.30 18.88
C LYS A 51 3.97 0.85 18.66
N ARG A 52 3.46 0.17 17.63
CA ARG A 52 3.82 -1.22 17.35
C ARG A 52 5.23 -1.29 16.75
N PRO A 53 6.17 -2.01 17.37
CA PRO A 53 7.45 -2.30 16.74
C PRO A 53 7.24 -3.00 15.40
N THR A 54 8.05 -2.62 14.43
CA THR A 54 8.03 -3.19 13.07
C THR A 54 9.43 -3.64 12.69
N MET A 55 9.52 -4.60 11.78
CA MET A 55 10.80 -5.10 11.28
C MET A 55 11.66 -3.95 10.67
N PRO A 56 11.15 -3.10 9.79
CA PRO A 56 11.96 -1.98 9.28
C PRO A 56 12.33 -0.97 10.37
N GLY A 57 11.45 -0.68 11.33
CA GLY A 57 11.79 0.20 12.45
C GLY A 57 12.89 -0.36 13.34
N PHE A 58 12.92 -1.68 13.54
CA PHE A 58 14.03 -2.35 14.23
C PHE A 58 15.33 -2.24 13.42
N LEU A 59 15.29 -2.44 12.11
CA LEU A 59 16.46 -2.32 11.25
C LEU A 59 17.01 -0.90 11.21
N GLN A 60 16.16 0.13 11.18
CA GLN A 60 16.60 1.53 11.30
C GLN A 60 17.39 1.77 12.59
N GLN A 61 16.93 1.23 13.72
CA GLN A 61 17.65 1.35 15.01
C GLN A 61 19.02 0.67 14.98
N GLN A 62 19.24 -0.27 14.06
CA GLN A 62 20.53 -0.90 13.82
C GLN A 62 21.36 -0.21 12.72
N GLY A 63 20.95 0.97 12.26
CA GLY A 63 21.67 1.76 11.26
C GLY A 63 21.41 1.38 9.80
N TYR A 64 20.41 0.52 9.54
CA TYR A 64 20.03 0.21 8.16
C TYR A 64 19.21 1.35 7.56
N ARG A 65 19.45 1.67 6.29
CA ARG A 65 18.53 2.42 5.45
C ARG A 65 17.43 1.48 4.97
N THR A 66 16.18 1.89 5.13
CA THR A 66 15.02 1.02 4.89
C THR A 66 14.13 1.59 3.79
N LEU A 67 13.85 0.78 2.79
CA LEU A 67 13.08 1.19 1.62
C LEU A 67 11.89 0.25 1.43
N CYS A 68 10.73 0.82 1.06
CA CYS A 68 9.56 0.06 0.66
C CYS A 68 9.13 0.52 -0.74
N ILE A 69 9.27 -0.37 -1.72
CA ILE A 69 8.87 -0.09 -3.11
C ILE A 69 7.84 -1.13 -3.55
N GLY A 70 6.65 -0.65 -3.91
CA GLY A 70 5.53 -1.49 -4.32
C GLY A 70 4.29 -1.29 -3.47
N LYS A 71 3.41 -2.28 -3.46
CA LYS A 71 2.12 -2.28 -2.75
C LYS A 71 2.30 -2.17 -1.23
N TRP A 72 1.55 -1.28 -0.58
CA TRP A 72 1.51 -1.18 0.89
C TRP A 72 0.41 -2.07 1.51
N HIS A 73 -0.83 -1.76 1.30
CA HIS A 73 -2.02 -2.49 1.74
C HIS A 73 -2.09 -2.77 3.25
N LEU A 74 -1.59 -1.86 4.06
CA LEU A 74 -1.70 -1.92 5.53
C LEU A 74 -2.45 -0.71 6.10
N GLY A 75 -3.15 0.02 5.22
CA GLY A 75 -3.97 1.17 5.55
C GLY A 75 -3.17 2.45 5.72
N TRP A 76 -3.89 3.56 5.55
CA TRP A 76 -3.38 4.91 5.60
C TRP A 76 -4.37 5.80 6.34
N GLU A 77 -3.88 6.91 6.87
CA GLU A 77 -4.72 7.98 7.34
C GLU A 77 -4.88 9.02 6.23
N TRP A 78 -5.82 8.74 5.32
CA TRP A 78 -6.10 9.60 4.19
C TRP A 78 -6.68 10.94 4.65
N PRO A 79 -6.35 12.06 3.97
CA PRO A 79 -6.91 13.37 4.30
C PRO A 79 -8.38 13.45 3.85
N GLY A 80 -9.29 13.22 4.78
CA GLY A 80 -10.73 13.17 4.55
C GLY A 80 -11.42 12.10 5.37
N PRO A 81 -12.61 11.66 4.93
CA PRO A 81 -13.36 10.63 5.65
C PRO A 81 -12.57 9.33 5.80
N GLN A 82 -12.58 8.77 7.00
CA GLN A 82 -11.97 7.47 7.30
C GLN A 82 -13.09 6.44 7.40
N PRO A 83 -13.31 5.60 6.37
CA PRO A 83 -14.32 4.55 6.47
C PRO A 83 -13.94 3.56 7.56
N SER A 84 -14.85 3.35 8.50
CA SER A 84 -14.75 2.24 9.42
C SER A 84 -15.15 0.99 8.67
N ARG A 85 -14.20 0.07 8.45
CA ARG A 85 -14.32 -1.20 7.75
C ARG A 85 -15.43 -1.22 6.69
N MET A 86 -15.07 -1.20 5.44
CA MET A 86 -16.05 -1.22 4.36
C MET A 86 -16.72 -2.60 4.29
N THR A 87 -17.82 -2.72 4.99
CA THR A 87 -18.77 -3.85 4.84
C THR A 87 -19.69 -3.66 3.64
N GLU A 88 -19.62 -2.50 2.98
CA GLU A 88 -20.49 -2.13 1.86
C GLU A 88 -19.72 -2.01 0.55
N PRO A 89 -20.35 -2.33 -0.58
CA PRO A 89 -19.72 -2.21 -1.87
C PRO A 89 -19.32 -0.76 -2.17
N PRO A 90 -18.28 -0.55 -2.97
CA PRO A 90 -17.66 0.75 -3.27
C PRO A 90 -18.57 1.85 -3.84
N ASN A 91 -19.86 1.57 -4.05
CA ASN A 91 -20.80 2.54 -4.60
C ASN A 91 -20.95 3.81 -3.75
N ASP A 92 -20.75 3.72 -2.43
CA ASP A 92 -20.77 4.89 -1.55
C ASP A 92 -19.42 5.64 -1.52
N GLN A 93 -18.32 5.01 -1.93
CA GLN A 93 -17.02 5.70 -2.09
C GLN A 93 -17.06 6.82 -3.12
N LYS A 94 -17.97 6.77 -4.09
CA LYS A 94 -18.17 7.86 -5.06
C LYS A 94 -18.63 9.17 -4.42
N LYS A 95 -19.21 9.11 -3.23
CA LYS A 95 -19.68 10.27 -2.46
C LYS A 95 -18.62 10.81 -1.51
N LEU A 96 -17.60 10.01 -1.18
CA LEU A 96 -16.53 10.44 -0.30
C LEU A 96 -15.49 11.20 -1.12
N THR A 97 -15.12 12.38 -0.64
CA THR A 97 -14.08 13.20 -1.25
C THR A 97 -12.86 13.22 -0.35
N TRP A 98 -11.71 12.83 -0.88
CA TRP A 98 -10.41 12.97 -0.24
C TRP A 98 -9.67 14.15 -0.83
N ASP A 99 -9.00 14.92 0.01
CA ASP A 99 -8.12 15.99 -0.43
C ASP A 99 -6.72 15.47 -0.73
N PHE A 100 -6.51 14.97 -1.93
CA PHE A 100 -5.22 14.43 -2.36
C PHE A 100 -4.09 15.48 -2.47
N THR A 101 -4.37 16.76 -2.24
CA THR A 101 -3.35 17.81 -2.18
C THR A 101 -2.60 17.80 -0.85
N GLN A 102 -3.22 17.22 0.18
CA GLN A 102 -2.68 17.14 1.53
C GLN A 102 -1.80 15.88 1.71
N PRO A 103 -0.89 15.89 2.70
CA PRO A 103 -0.13 14.69 3.06
C PRO A 103 -1.04 13.58 3.56
N ILE A 104 -0.71 12.34 3.17
CA ILE A 104 -1.33 11.13 3.68
C ILE A 104 -0.56 10.73 4.94
N ARG A 105 -1.25 10.52 6.06
CA ARG A 105 -0.61 10.21 7.33
C ARG A 105 -0.51 8.70 7.57
N SER A 106 0.32 8.34 8.54
CA SER A 106 0.40 6.97 9.09
C SER A 106 0.69 5.86 8.08
N GLY A 107 1.41 6.17 7.01
CA GLY A 107 1.87 5.24 5.99
C GLY A 107 3.20 4.55 6.31
N PRO A 108 3.88 3.97 5.30
CA PRO A 108 5.14 3.23 5.44
C PRO A 108 6.23 4.00 6.17
N THR A 109 6.39 5.31 5.87
CA THR A 109 7.43 6.14 6.48
C THR A 109 7.24 6.38 7.98
N THR A 110 6.04 6.20 8.49
CA THR A 110 5.77 6.23 9.94
C THR A 110 5.83 4.83 10.58
N ARG A 111 6.21 3.82 9.81
CA ARG A 111 6.33 2.41 10.22
C ARG A 111 7.73 1.85 10.01
N GLY A 112 8.73 2.76 9.96
CA GLY A 112 10.14 2.40 9.95
C GLY A 112 10.76 2.30 8.56
N PHE A 113 10.15 2.85 7.53
CA PHE A 113 10.80 3.01 6.23
C PHE A 113 11.27 4.45 6.04
N ASP A 114 12.51 4.62 5.58
CA ASP A 114 13.08 5.93 5.20
C ASP A 114 12.50 6.44 3.90
N TYR A 115 12.07 5.52 3.03
CA TYR A 115 11.50 5.84 1.74
C TYR A 115 10.39 4.87 1.36
N TYR A 116 9.37 5.40 0.73
CA TYR A 116 8.28 4.64 0.11
C TYR A 116 8.00 5.14 -1.30
N PHE A 117 7.77 4.19 -2.22
CA PHE A 117 7.19 4.47 -3.52
C PHE A 117 6.32 3.31 -4.01
N GLY A 118 5.09 3.60 -4.39
CA GLY A 118 4.19 2.61 -4.98
C GLY A 118 2.72 2.99 -4.89
N PRO A 119 1.82 2.21 -5.49
CA PRO A 119 0.39 2.31 -5.23
C PRO A 119 0.06 1.67 -3.88
N ASP A 120 -1.00 2.12 -3.20
CA ASP A 120 -1.49 1.40 -2.01
C ASP A 120 -1.81 -0.05 -2.38
N VAL A 121 -2.73 -0.23 -3.32
CA VAL A 121 -3.04 -1.52 -3.95
C VAL A 121 -3.21 -1.28 -5.45
N PRO A 122 -2.50 -2.02 -6.32
CA PRO A 122 -2.53 -1.76 -7.76
C PRO A 122 -3.92 -1.67 -8.38
N ASN A 123 -4.85 -2.52 -7.95
CA ASN A 123 -6.21 -2.60 -8.48
C ASN A 123 -7.29 -2.03 -7.54
N PHE A 124 -6.90 -1.21 -6.54
CA PHE A 124 -7.80 -0.45 -5.68
C PHE A 124 -7.60 1.05 -5.88
N SER A 125 -8.67 1.82 -5.69
CA SER A 125 -8.61 3.29 -5.69
C SER A 125 -7.84 3.84 -4.47
N PRO A 126 -7.14 4.97 -4.61
CA PRO A 126 -6.97 5.76 -5.82
C PRO A 126 -5.91 5.15 -6.75
N PHE A 127 -6.14 5.25 -8.06
CA PHE A 127 -5.19 4.80 -9.07
C PHE A 127 -4.12 5.89 -9.29
N THR A 128 -3.11 5.88 -8.44
CA THR A 128 -1.97 6.80 -8.48
C THR A 128 -0.80 6.19 -7.73
N PHE A 129 0.41 6.66 -8.00
CA PHE A 129 1.56 6.39 -7.16
C PHE A 129 1.58 7.33 -5.97
N ILE A 130 2.11 6.82 -4.87
CA ILE A 130 2.39 7.58 -3.65
C ILE A 130 3.90 7.54 -3.44
N GLU A 131 4.51 8.68 -3.19
CA GLU A 131 5.89 8.81 -2.77
C GLU A 131 5.92 9.36 -1.36
N ASN A 132 6.44 8.59 -0.43
CA ASN A 132 6.45 8.84 1.01
C ASN A 132 5.04 9.07 1.58
N ASP A 133 4.61 10.33 1.67
CA ASP A 133 3.34 10.75 2.25
C ASP A 133 2.45 11.51 1.26
N ARG A 134 2.77 11.52 -0.05
CA ARG A 134 2.04 12.29 -1.06
C ARG A 134 1.76 11.49 -2.31
N VAL A 135 0.62 11.76 -2.92
CA VAL A 135 0.37 11.29 -4.29
C VAL A 135 1.32 11.99 -5.26
N VAL A 136 1.88 11.23 -6.19
CA VAL A 136 2.83 11.76 -7.19
C VAL A 136 2.11 12.58 -8.24
N VAL A 137 0.95 12.09 -8.68
CA VAL A 137 0.06 12.78 -9.61
C VAL A 137 -1.33 12.81 -9.01
N GLN A 138 -1.93 14.01 -8.99
CA GLN A 138 -3.30 14.17 -8.46
C GLN A 138 -4.28 13.31 -9.25
N PRO A 139 -5.12 12.49 -8.60
CA PRO A 139 -6.09 11.63 -9.25
C PRO A 139 -7.34 12.43 -9.66
N THR A 140 -7.20 13.33 -10.63
CA THR A 140 -8.24 14.22 -11.12
C THR A 140 -9.21 13.56 -12.08
N ASP A 141 -8.79 12.45 -12.70
CA ASP A 141 -9.61 11.70 -13.63
C ASP A 141 -10.46 10.65 -12.91
N ARG A 142 -11.40 10.09 -13.66
CA ARG A 142 -12.20 8.93 -13.27
C ARG A 142 -11.77 7.74 -14.11
N TYR A 143 -11.31 6.69 -13.44
CA TYR A 143 -10.85 5.49 -14.13
C TYR A 143 -11.98 4.87 -14.94
N LYS A 144 -11.70 4.59 -16.20
CA LYS A 144 -12.58 3.81 -17.10
C LYS A 144 -11.90 2.49 -17.41
N VAL A 145 -12.66 1.40 -17.30
CA VAL A 145 -12.12 0.08 -17.62
C VAL A 145 -11.71 0.04 -19.08
N ASP A 146 -10.45 -0.27 -19.33
CA ASP A 146 -9.94 -0.57 -20.65
C ASP A 146 -9.76 -2.10 -20.74
N ALA A 147 -10.66 -2.75 -21.46
CA ALA A 147 -10.66 -4.19 -21.62
C ALA A 147 -9.37 -4.71 -22.27
N SER A 148 -8.66 -3.88 -23.04
CA SER A 148 -7.39 -4.26 -23.68
C SER A 148 -6.25 -4.47 -22.68
N GLN A 149 -6.33 -3.88 -21.49
CA GLN A 149 -5.30 -4.01 -20.45
C GLN A 149 -5.41 -5.31 -19.63
N GLY A 150 -6.45 -6.10 -19.83
CA GLY A 150 -6.64 -7.36 -19.10
C GLY A 150 -6.79 -7.23 -17.58
N VAL A 151 -7.09 -6.03 -17.10
CA VAL A 151 -7.17 -5.73 -15.66
C VAL A 151 -8.54 -6.08 -15.13
N VAL A 152 -8.58 -6.90 -14.09
CA VAL A 152 -9.79 -7.17 -13.31
C VAL A 152 -9.84 -6.25 -12.13
N LEU A 153 -10.79 -5.34 -12.11
CA LEU A 153 -11.08 -4.50 -10.95
C LEU A 153 -12.12 -5.17 -10.05
N PRO A 154 -11.98 -5.06 -8.73
CA PRO A 154 -13.07 -5.37 -7.83
C PRO A 154 -14.31 -4.53 -8.16
N ARG A 155 -15.50 -5.06 -7.89
CA ARG A 155 -16.76 -4.33 -8.15
C ARG A 155 -16.72 -2.94 -7.53
N GLY A 156 -17.16 -1.93 -8.30
CA GLY A 156 -17.34 -0.55 -7.85
C GLY A 156 -16.10 0.34 -7.94
N PHE A 157 -14.96 -0.16 -8.40
CA PHE A 157 -13.79 0.70 -8.61
C PHE A 157 -13.77 1.41 -9.97
N GLU A 158 -14.63 1.02 -10.91
CA GLU A 158 -14.85 1.82 -12.11
C GLU A 158 -15.41 3.20 -11.74
N GLY A 159 -14.88 4.25 -12.36
CA GLY A 159 -15.22 5.64 -12.04
C GLY A 159 -14.58 6.16 -10.74
N SER A 160 -13.65 5.42 -10.15
CA SER A 160 -12.87 5.88 -8.99
C SER A 160 -11.79 6.90 -9.37
N PRO A 161 -11.32 7.71 -8.39
CA PRO A 161 -10.22 8.65 -8.63
C PRO A 161 -9.00 7.98 -9.26
N SER A 162 -8.47 8.59 -10.32
CA SER A 162 -7.34 8.10 -11.08
C SER A 162 -6.44 9.25 -11.53
N ALA A 163 -5.15 9.05 -11.49
CA ALA A 163 -4.21 9.94 -12.15
C ALA A 163 -4.50 9.96 -13.65
N PRO A 164 -4.39 11.13 -14.32
CA PRO A 164 -4.52 11.22 -15.76
C PRO A 164 -3.59 10.24 -16.47
N GLY A 165 -4.12 9.49 -17.42
CA GLY A 165 -3.36 8.55 -18.22
C GLY A 165 -2.86 7.31 -17.45
N TRP A 166 -3.45 6.97 -16.31
CA TRP A 166 -3.05 5.79 -15.53
C TRP A 166 -3.12 4.49 -16.35
N LYS A 167 -2.04 3.72 -16.32
CA LYS A 167 -1.93 2.41 -16.97
C LYS A 167 -1.35 1.38 -16.01
N PHE A 168 -1.98 0.23 -15.95
CA PHE A 168 -1.56 -0.84 -15.04
C PHE A 168 -0.27 -1.53 -15.48
N ASP A 169 -0.02 -1.64 -16.77
CA ASP A 169 1.18 -2.23 -17.35
C ASP A 169 2.44 -1.37 -17.09
N GLU A 170 2.29 -0.09 -16.79
CA GLU A 170 3.39 0.80 -16.43
C GLU A 170 3.78 0.73 -14.94
N ILE A 171 2.99 0.05 -14.10
CA ILE A 171 3.26 -0.02 -12.65
C ILE A 171 4.62 -0.71 -12.40
N LEU A 172 4.82 -1.90 -12.93
CA LEU A 172 6.05 -2.66 -12.68
C LEU A 172 7.31 -1.99 -13.24
N PRO A 173 7.30 -1.45 -14.48
CA PRO A 173 8.42 -0.65 -14.99
C PRO A 173 8.77 0.54 -14.10
N GLU A 174 7.77 1.30 -13.61
CA GLU A 174 8.03 2.44 -12.73
C GLU A 174 8.61 2.01 -11.37
N LEU A 175 8.05 0.97 -10.75
CA LEU A 175 8.59 0.42 -9.49
C LEU A 175 10.04 -0.03 -9.67
N THR A 176 10.36 -0.70 -10.77
CA THR A 176 11.72 -1.16 -11.09
C THR A 176 12.67 0.02 -11.24
N ARG A 177 12.29 1.04 -11.99
CA ARG A 177 13.09 2.25 -12.18
C ARG A 177 13.40 2.96 -10.86
N ARG A 178 12.39 3.08 -9.99
CA ARG A 178 12.56 3.68 -8.65
C ARG A 178 13.44 2.82 -7.75
N ALA A 179 13.28 1.49 -7.78
CA ALA A 179 14.11 0.58 -6.99
C ALA A 179 15.60 0.68 -7.40
N VAL A 180 15.87 0.61 -8.69
CA VAL A 180 17.24 0.73 -9.21
C VAL A 180 17.87 2.07 -8.83
N ARG A 181 17.14 3.19 -9.00
CA ARG A 181 17.60 4.51 -8.59
C ARG A 181 17.93 4.57 -7.10
N GLN A 182 17.04 4.09 -6.23
CA GLN A 182 17.28 4.13 -4.79
C GLN A 182 18.47 3.26 -4.35
N ILE A 183 18.74 2.15 -5.06
CA ILE A 183 19.91 1.30 -4.79
C ILE A 183 21.19 2.00 -5.22
N HIS A 184 21.18 2.76 -6.33
CA HIS A 184 22.35 3.52 -6.78
C HIS A 184 22.67 4.73 -5.89
N ASP A 185 21.66 5.27 -5.19
CA ASP A 185 21.80 6.45 -4.33
C ASP A 185 22.25 6.09 -2.88
N ILE A 186 22.53 4.80 -2.60
CA ILE A 186 23.07 4.30 -1.32
C ILE A 186 24.60 4.20 -1.39
#